data_25a51d5d0e8bd40b3b15ff02694c9a39
#
_entry.id   25a51d5d0e8bd40b3b15ff02694c9a39
#
_cell.length_a   1.000
_cell.length_b   1.000
_cell.length_c   1.000
_cell.angle_alpha   90.00
_cell.angle_beta   90.00
_cell.angle_gamma   90.00
#
_symmetry.space_group_name_H-M   'P 1'
#
loop_
_entity.id
_entity.type
_entity.pdbx_description
1 polymer ?
#
loop_
_entity_poly.entity_id
_entity_poly.type
_entity_poly.pdbx_seq_one_letter_code
_entity_poly.pdbx_strand_id
1 'polypeptide(L)'
;MRIVSSLDEQFRLLHGRSVALLGAVPADRLYWQPRPLTGLYPAHSCGEHILRSAAAVEQTFGGINSNLWDDPFEWTLPEQLPTPSHVENYLAEAEQTRARSFGLFRSDSDLLKEIAVPSGDPRPLLDLVLETLTRAAHHQGRAFATFRLFSEARLPGL
;
A
#
# COMPACT_ATOMS: atom_id res chain seq x y z
N MET A 1 9.48 -22.22 6.06
CA MET A 1 8.65 -21.11 5.52
C MET A 1 7.91 -20.27 6.57
N ARG A 2 8.44 -20.20 7.78
CA ARG A 2 7.75 -19.39 8.83
C ARG A 2 7.85 -17.88 8.57
N ILE A 3 9.02 -17.40 8.09
CA ILE A 3 9.23 -15.97 7.82
C ILE A 3 8.37 -15.53 6.64
N VAL A 4 8.42 -16.28 5.54
CA VAL A 4 7.58 -16.00 4.36
C VAL A 4 6.09 -15.95 4.74
N SER A 5 5.60 -16.94 5.49
CA SER A 5 4.19 -16.98 5.91
C SER A 5 3.82 -15.82 6.84
N SER A 6 4.73 -15.43 7.75
CA SER A 6 4.49 -14.28 8.63
C SER A 6 4.43 -12.97 7.86
N LEU A 7 5.30 -12.78 6.89
CA LEU A 7 5.27 -11.58 6.03
C LEU A 7 4.03 -11.54 5.15
N ASP A 8 3.67 -12.68 4.54
CA ASP A 8 2.44 -12.81 3.76
C ASP A 8 1.21 -12.40 4.57
N GLU A 9 1.11 -12.91 5.81
CA GLU A 9 0.00 -12.55 6.71
C GLU A 9 -0.01 -11.07 7.06
N GLN A 10 1.15 -10.42 7.29
CA GLN A 10 1.18 -8.99 7.59
C GLN A 10 0.67 -8.14 6.42
N PHE A 11 1.02 -8.50 5.18
CA PHE A 11 0.48 -7.80 4.01
C PHE A 11 -1.02 -8.03 3.83
N ARG A 12 -1.51 -9.26 4.08
CA ARG A 12 -2.95 -9.56 4.02
C ARG A 12 -3.73 -8.77 5.06
N LEU A 13 -3.20 -8.64 6.27
CA LEU A 13 -3.79 -7.80 7.32
C LEU A 13 -3.80 -6.32 6.91
N LEU A 14 -2.71 -5.83 6.34
CA LEU A 14 -2.61 -4.45 5.85
C LEU A 14 -3.65 -4.19 4.74
N HIS A 15 -3.77 -5.09 3.76
CA HIS A 15 -4.79 -5.00 2.72
C HIS A 15 -6.20 -5.00 3.31
N GLY A 16 -6.52 -5.95 4.18
CA GLY A 16 -7.84 -6.06 4.81
C GLY A 16 -8.22 -4.81 5.59
N ARG A 17 -7.27 -4.19 6.30
CA ARG A 17 -7.48 -2.92 7.01
C ARG A 17 -7.75 -1.75 6.06
N SER A 18 -7.03 -1.69 4.94
CA SER A 18 -7.26 -0.66 3.91
C SER A 18 -8.66 -0.79 3.29
N VAL A 19 -9.09 -2.01 2.96
CA VAL A 19 -10.44 -2.28 2.44
C VAL A 19 -11.51 -1.91 3.47
N ALA A 20 -11.32 -2.29 4.73
CA ALA A 20 -12.26 -1.96 5.81
C ALA A 20 -12.34 -0.45 6.07
N LEU A 21 -11.21 0.26 6.04
CA LEU A 21 -11.17 1.71 6.15
C LEU A 21 -11.89 2.38 4.98
N LEU A 22 -11.60 1.94 3.75
CA LEU A 22 -12.28 2.45 2.55
C LEU A 22 -13.79 2.30 2.65
N GLY A 23 -14.28 1.17 3.15
CA GLY A 23 -15.70 0.92 3.38
C GLY A 23 -16.33 1.81 4.45
N ALA A 24 -15.53 2.34 5.38
CA ALA A 24 -15.98 3.26 6.43
C ALA A 24 -15.95 4.73 6.01
N VAL A 25 -15.19 5.08 4.97
CA VAL A 25 -15.06 6.47 4.49
C VAL A 25 -16.29 6.83 3.64
N PRO A 26 -17.05 7.89 4.00
CA PRO A 26 -18.10 8.39 3.13
C PRO A 26 -17.54 8.82 1.76
N ALA A 27 -18.27 8.53 0.68
CA ALA A 27 -17.80 8.79 -0.68
C ALA A 27 -17.41 10.26 -0.92
N ASP A 28 -18.17 11.20 -0.34
CA ASP A 28 -17.91 12.63 -0.42
C ASP A 28 -16.72 13.10 0.43
N ARG A 29 -16.17 12.22 1.27
CA ARG A 29 -15.01 12.46 2.14
C ARG A 29 -13.75 11.72 1.69
N LEU A 30 -13.83 10.89 0.66
CA LEU A 30 -12.71 10.08 0.19
C LEU A 30 -11.46 10.92 -0.08
N TYR A 31 -11.63 12.05 -0.78
CA TYR A 31 -10.57 12.97 -1.13
C TYR A 31 -10.65 14.31 -0.41
N TRP A 32 -11.40 14.36 0.69
CA TRP A 32 -11.41 15.54 1.53
C TRP A 32 -10.03 15.79 2.13
N GLN A 33 -9.55 17.01 1.97
CA GLN A 33 -8.27 17.42 2.53
C GLN A 33 -8.50 18.24 3.79
N PRO A 34 -7.71 18.00 4.87
CA PRO A 34 -7.64 18.91 6.00
C PRO A 34 -7.22 20.29 5.49
N ARG A 35 -7.55 21.33 6.26
CA ARG A 35 -7.16 22.71 5.93
C ARG A 35 -5.70 22.75 5.47
N PRO A 36 -5.42 23.30 4.27
CA PRO A 36 -4.06 23.36 3.77
C PRO A 36 -3.20 24.14 4.76
N LEU A 37 -2.19 23.49 5.29
CA LEU A 37 -1.13 24.15 6.00
C LEU A 37 -0.33 24.95 4.95
N THR A 38 -0.15 26.23 5.18
CA THR A 38 0.77 27.05 4.40
C THR A 38 2.20 26.54 4.65
N GLY A 39 2.67 25.58 3.87
CA GLY A 39 3.96 24.94 4.06
C GLY A 39 4.34 24.01 2.93
N LEU A 40 5.57 23.53 2.97
CA LEU A 40 6.24 22.72 1.95
C LEU A 40 5.62 21.31 1.75
N TYR A 41 4.71 20.87 2.62
CA TYR A 41 4.17 19.51 2.56
C TYR A 41 2.65 19.54 2.32
N PRO A 42 2.18 18.98 1.20
CA PRO A 42 0.74 18.88 0.95
C PRO A 42 0.08 17.97 2.00
N ALA A 43 -1.07 18.40 2.50
CA ALA A 43 -1.93 17.54 3.30
C ALA A 43 -2.71 16.64 2.34
N HIS A 44 -2.44 15.34 2.36
CA HIS A 44 -3.17 14.38 1.57
C HIS A 44 -4.47 13.95 2.24
N SER A 45 -5.46 13.57 1.43
CA SER A 45 -6.71 12.99 1.87
C SER A 45 -6.55 11.55 2.37
N CYS A 46 -7.58 11.04 3.05
CA CYS A 46 -7.64 9.62 3.44
C CYS A 46 -7.49 8.69 2.23
N GLY A 47 -8.23 8.98 1.13
CA GLY A 47 -8.15 8.20 -0.12
C GLY A 47 -6.76 8.19 -0.73
N GLU A 48 -6.10 9.34 -0.80
CA GLU A 48 -4.71 9.41 -1.30
C GLU A 48 -3.74 8.59 -0.45
N HIS A 49 -3.89 8.59 0.87
CA HIS A 49 -3.05 7.77 1.73
C HIS A 49 -3.32 6.27 1.58
N ILE A 50 -4.58 5.85 1.40
CA ILE A 50 -4.95 4.47 1.07
C ILE A 50 -4.27 4.05 -0.24
N LEU A 51 -4.38 4.88 -1.28
CA LEU A 51 -3.77 4.63 -2.58
C LEU A 51 -2.25 4.54 -2.50
N ARG A 52 -1.60 5.43 -1.76
CA ARG A 52 -0.13 5.41 -1.56
C ARG A 52 0.34 4.16 -0.82
N SER A 53 -0.45 3.67 0.14
CA SER A 53 -0.17 2.40 0.80
C SER A 53 -0.18 1.23 -0.18
N ALA A 54 -1.22 1.13 -1.01
CA ALA A 54 -1.33 0.09 -2.03
C ALA A 54 -0.29 0.24 -3.15
N ALA A 55 0.00 1.48 -3.58
CA ALA A 55 1.01 1.77 -4.59
C ALA A 55 2.41 1.32 -4.17
N ALA A 56 2.76 1.47 -2.89
CA ALA A 56 4.02 0.95 -2.37
C ALA A 56 4.13 -0.57 -2.53
N VAL A 57 3.03 -1.28 -2.30
CA VAL A 57 2.93 -2.74 -2.47
C VAL A 57 3.04 -3.10 -3.96
N GLU A 58 2.25 -2.46 -4.82
CA GLU A 58 2.25 -2.72 -6.26
C GLU A 58 3.62 -2.49 -6.89
N GLN A 59 4.28 -1.38 -6.60
CA GLN A 59 5.59 -1.05 -7.13
C GLN A 59 6.63 -2.14 -6.82
N THR A 60 6.74 -2.53 -5.57
CA THR A 60 7.74 -3.53 -5.17
C THR A 60 7.43 -4.91 -5.72
N PHE A 61 6.20 -5.37 -5.60
CA PHE A 61 5.84 -6.71 -6.05
C PHE A 61 5.68 -6.80 -7.56
N GLY A 62 5.34 -5.71 -8.24
CA GLY A 62 5.44 -5.60 -9.70
C GLY A 62 6.88 -5.71 -10.18
N GLY A 63 7.82 -5.06 -9.49
CA GLY A 63 9.25 -5.20 -9.72
C GLY A 63 9.75 -6.64 -9.54
N ILE A 64 9.37 -7.28 -8.44
CA ILE A 64 9.74 -8.67 -8.15
C ILE A 64 9.18 -9.64 -9.21
N ASN A 65 7.92 -9.45 -9.62
CA ASN A 65 7.25 -10.36 -10.56
C ASN A 65 7.69 -10.19 -12.01
N SER A 66 7.88 -8.95 -12.45
CA SER A 66 7.94 -8.60 -13.87
C SER A 66 9.01 -7.57 -14.19
N ASN A 67 9.86 -7.24 -13.24
CA ASN A 67 10.87 -6.16 -13.35
C ASN A 67 10.24 -4.79 -13.70
N LEU A 68 9.01 -4.56 -13.29
CA LEU A 68 8.28 -3.30 -13.45
C LEU A 68 8.33 -2.53 -12.12
N TRP A 69 9.25 -1.58 -12.05
CA TRP A 69 9.53 -0.77 -10.85
C TRP A 69 8.91 0.61 -10.89
N ASP A 70 8.05 0.87 -11.87
CA ASP A 70 7.42 2.17 -12.05
C ASP A 70 6.61 2.56 -10.81
N ASP A 71 6.69 3.83 -10.45
CA ASP A 71 5.86 4.37 -9.38
C ASP A 71 4.41 4.48 -9.89
N PRO A 72 3.43 3.84 -9.23
CA PRO A 72 2.03 3.92 -9.61
C PRO A 72 1.40 5.31 -9.43
N PHE A 73 2.17 6.32 -9.10
CA PHE A 73 1.68 7.66 -8.77
C PHE A 73 0.75 8.24 -9.85
N GLU A 74 1.14 8.16 -11.12
CA GLU A 74 0.39 8.80 -12.21
C GLU A 74 -1.01 8.23 -12.43
N TRP A 75 -1.20 6.92 -12.22
CA TRP A 75 -2.51 6.27 -12.39
C TRP A 75 -3.27 6.03 -11.09
N THR A 76 -2.73 6.51 -9.97
CA THR A 76 -3.38 6.47 -8.66
C THR A 76 -3.78 7.85 -8.14
N LEU A 77 -3.90 8.83 -9.04
CA LEU A 77 -4.39 10.16 -8.72
C LEU A 77 -5.91 10.13 -8.46
N PRO A 78 -6.46 11.02 -7.63
CA PRO A 78 -7.90 11.12 -7.40
C PRO A 78 -8.74 11.23 -8.69
N GLU A 79 -8.21 11.88 -9.71
CA GLU A 79 -8.87 12.04 -11.01
C GLU A 79 -8.94 10.72 -11.80
N GLN A 80 -8.01 9.81 -11.56
CA GLN A 80 -7.99 8.49 -12.20
C GLN A 80 -8.85 7.47 -11.46
N LEU A 81 -8.96 7.61 -10.13
CA LEU A 81 -9.69 6.71 -9.24
C LEU A 81 -10.73 7.52 -8.42
N PRO A 82 -11.73 8.14 -9.07
CA PRO A 82 -12.57 9.17 -8.45
C PRO A 82 -13.59 8.62 -7.44
N THR A 83 -13.85 7.32 -7.42
CA THR A 83 -14.87 6.72 -6.56
C THR A 83 -14.31 5.64 -5.66
N PRO A 84 -14.97 5.33 -4.51
CA PRO A 84 -14.57 4.20 -3.65
C PRO A 84 -14.46 2.88 -4.42
N SER A 85 -15.32 2.63 -5.39
CA SER A 85 -15.28 1.41 -6.21
C SER A 85 -14.01 1.32 -7.07
N HIS A 86 -13.56 2.44 -7.66
CA HIS A 86 -12.29 2.47 -8.39
C HIS A 86 -11.11 2.19 -7.46
N VAL A 87 -11.11 2.76 -6.27
CA VAL A 87 -10.07 2.52 -5.27
C VAL A 87 -10.08 1.07 -4.82
N GLU A 88 -11.24 0.48 -4.56
CA GLU A 88 -11.37 -0.93 -4.17
C GLU A 88 -10.81 -1.87 -5.24
N ASN A 89 -11.12 -1.63 -6.51
CA ASN A 89 -10.57 -2.39 -7.62
C ASN A 89 -9.04 -2.30 -7.67
N TYR A 90 -8.49 -1.11 -7.49
CA TYR A 90 -7.04 -0.92 -7.45
C TYR A 90 -6.39 -1.66 -6.27
N LEU A 91 -7.00 -1.61 -5.08
CA LEU A 91 -6.53 -2.38 -3.92
C LEU A 91 -6.50 -3.88 -4.22
N ALA A 92 -7.52 -4.40 -4.90
CA ALA A 92 -7.59 -5.81 -5.28
C ALA A 92 -6.49 -6.19 -6.29
N GLU A 93 -6.18 -5.32 -7.26
CA GLU A 93 -5.10 -5.53 -8.23
C GLU A 93 -3.73 -5.55 -7.56
N ALA A 94 -3.45 -4.60 -6.65
CA ALA A 94 -2.21 -4.57 -5.89
C ALA A 94 -2.05 -5.83 -5.01
N GLU A 95 -3.14 -6.31 -4.39
CA GLU A 95 -3.14 -7.54 -3.60
C GLU A 95 -2.87 -8.78 -4.46
N GLN A 96 -3.44 -8.86 -5.65
CA GLN A 96 -3.16 -9.96 -6.59
C GLN A 96 -1.69 -9.97 -7.01
N THR A 97 -1.10 -8.81 -7.28
CA THR A 97 0.32 -8.67 -7.62
C THR A 97 1.19 -9.16 -6.49
N ARG A 98 0.90 -8.76 -5.26
CA ARG A 98 1.57 -9.23 -4.05
C ARG A 98 1.44 -10.75 -3.86
N ALA A 99 0.21 -11.26 -3.91
CA ALA A 99 -0.04 -12.70 -3.72
C ALA A 99 0.70 -13.57 -4.72
N ARG A 100 0.81 -13.11 -5.97
CA ARG A 100 1.61 -13.78 -7.02
C ARG A 100 3.07 -13.88 -6.62
N SER A 101 3.68 -12.81 -6.10
CA SER A 101 5.07 -12.82 -5.64
C SER A 101 5.28 -13.80 -4.48
N PHE A 102 4.41 -13.78 -3.49
CA PHE A 102 4.51 -14.72 -2.36
C PHE A 102 4.35 -16.18 -2.81
N GLY A 103 3.55 -16.43 -3.84
CA GLY A 103 3.42 -17.74 -4.47
C GLY A 103 4.70 -18.26 -5.14
N LEU A 104 5.67 -17.41 -5.44
CA LEU A 104 6.96 -17.79 -6.01
C LEU A 104 7.96 -18.24 -4.95
N PHE A 105 7.80 -17.83 -3.69
CA PHE A 105 8.73 -18.20 -2.62
C PHE A 105 8.50 -19.64 -2.18
N ARG A 106 9.54 -20.46 -2.24
CA ARG A 106 9.52 -21.89 -1.89
C ARG A 106 10.05 -22.15 -0.47
N SER A 107 10.85 -21.23 0.05
CA SER A 107 11.49 -21.34 1.36
C SER A 107 11.83 -19.99 1.93
N ASP A 108 12.13 -19.92 3.22
CA ASP A 108 12.59 -18.68 3.86
C ASP A 108 13.93 -18.20 3.29
N SER A 109 14.76 -19.11 2.76
CA SER A 109 16.02 -18.76 2.10
C SER A 109 15.84 -18.00 0.78
N ASP A 110 14.68 -18.07 0.14
CA ASP A 110 14.41 -17.28 -1.05
C ASP A 110 14.42 -15.78 -0.75
N LEU A 111 14.08 -15.39 0.46
CA LEU A 111 14.12 -13.99 0.89
C LEU A 111 15.55 -13.41 0.96
N LEU A 112 16.56 -14.27 1.03
CA LEU A 112 17.97 -13.87 1.05
C LEU A 112 18.57 -13.68 -0.36
N LYS A 113 17.83 -14.06 -1.40
CA LYS A 113 18.24 -13.85 -2.78
C LYS A 113 18.28 -12.37 -3.11
N GLU A 114 19.35 -11.97 -3.77
CA GLU A 114 19.50 -10.61 -4.27
C GLU A 114 18.87 -10.48 -5.66
N ILE A 115 18.19 -9.39 -5.89
CA ILE A 115 17.64 -9.02 -7.20
C ILE A 115 18.11 -7.63 -7.61
N ALA A 116 18.23 -7.44 -8.92
CA ALA A 116 18.53 -6.14 -9.49
C ALA A 116 17.37 -5.17 -9.23
N VAL A 117 17.70 -3.96 -8.84
CA VAL A 117 16.74 -2.85 -8.64
C VAL A 117 17.22 -1.62 -9.41
N PRO A 118 16.31 -0.70 -9.81
CA PRO A 118 16.70 0.48 -10.61
C PRO A 118 17.72 1.40 -9.94
N SER A 119 17.81 1.35 -8.62
CA SER A 119 18.75 2.20 -7.85
C SER A 119 20.23 1.78 -7.97
N GLY A 120 20.55 0.66 -8.63
CA GLY A 120 21.89 0.21 -8.94
C GLY A 120 22.26 -1.14 -8.36
N ASP A 121 22.75 -1.18 -7.10
CA ASP A 121 23.24 -2.42 -6.51
C ASP A 121 22.10 -3.42 -6.22
N PRO A 122 22.32 -4.73 -6.45
CA PRO A 122 21.36 -5.75 -6.08
C PRO A 122 21.02 -5.69 -4.59
N ARG A 123 19.75 -5.99 -4.27
CA ARG A 123 19.26 -5.97 -2.89
C ARG A 123 18.59 -7.29 -2.52
N PRO A 124 18.77 -7.77 -1.28
CA PRO A 124 18.03 -8.91 -0.78
C PRO A 124 16.52 -8.69 -0.84
N LEU A 125 15.77 -9.71 -1.24
CA LEU A 125 14.30 -9.64 -1.25
C LEU A 125 13.73 -9.29 0.12
N LEU A 126 14.32 -9.78 1.20
CA LEU A 126 13.89 -9.48 2.56
C LEU A 126 13.90 -7.98 2.84
N ASP A 127 14.96 -7.28 2.44
CA ASP A 127 15.09 -5.84 2.66
C ASP A 127 13.99 -5.07 1.92
N LEU A 128 13.75 -5.43 0.66
CA LEU A 128 12.70 -4.83 -0.16
C LEU A 128 11.30 -5.06 0.43
N VAL A 129 11.04 -6.28 0.89
CA VAL A 129 9.74 -6.65 1.48
C VAL A 129 9.51 -5.92 2.80
N LEU A 130 10.51 -5.84 3.68
CA LEU A 130 10.41 -5.12 4.96
C LEU A 130 10.25 -3.61 4.75
N GLU A 131 11.03 -3.02 3.86
CA GLU A 131 10.90 -1.60 3.50
C GLU A 131 9.50 -1.28 2.97
N THR A 132 8.98 -2.16 2.10
CA THR A 132 7.64 -2.01 1.52
C THR A 132 6.56 -2.09 2.59
N LEU A 133 6.63 -3.08 3.49
CA LEU A 133 5.69 -3.22 4.59
C LEU A 133 5.68 -1.97 5.48
N THR A 134 6.88 -1.48 5.82
CA THR A 134 7.02 -0.27 6.65
C THR A 134 6.43 0.96 5.96
N ARG A 135 6.75 1.15 4.67
CA ARG A 135 6.24 2.28 3.88
C ARG A 135 4.73 2.23 3.71
N ALA A 136 4.20 1.07 3.38
CA ALA A 136 2.76 0.88 3.22
C ALA A 136 1.99 1.08 4.54
N ALA A 137 2.49 0.53 5.65
CA ALA A 137 1.91 0.72 6.97
C ALA A 137 1.96 2.18 7.43
N HIS A 138 3.03 2.92 7.09
CA HIS A 138 3.14 4.35 7.38
C HIS A 138 2.03 5.15 6.67
N HIS A 139 1.79 4.90 5.38
CA HIS A 139 0.71 5.56 4.65
C HIS A 139 -0.66 5.15 5.19
N GLN A 140 -0.88 3.87 5.51
CA GLN A 140 -2.12 3.41 6.11
C GLN A 140 -2.38 4.11 7.46
N GLY A 141 -1.38 4.26 8.32
CA GLY A 141 -1.50 5.00 9.57
C GLY A 141 -1.91 6.46 9.36
N ARG A 142 -1.39 7.12 8.32
CA ARG A 142 -1.82 8.47 7.93
C ARG A 142 -3.27 8.50 7.43
N ALA A 143 -3.71 7.48 6.70
CA ALA A 143 -5.10 7.37 6.28
C ALA A 143 -6.04 7.30 7.51
N PHE A 144 -5.70 6.49 8.49
CA PHE A 144 -6.44 6.41 9.75
C PHE A 144 -6.47 7.75 10.51
N ALA A 145 -5.33 8.42 10.60
CA ALA A 145 -5.26 9.73 11.25
C ALA A 145 -6.14 10.76 10.54
N THR A 146 -6.14 10.78 9.21
CA THR A 146 -6.97 11.69 8.42
C THR A 146 -8.46 11.36 8.58
N PHE A 147 -8.82 10.08 8.58
CA PHE A 147 -10.19 9.63 8.83
C PHE A 147 -10.73 10.13 10.18
N ARG A 148 -9.90 10.14 11.21
CA ARG A 148 -10.27 10.66 12.54
C ARG A 148 -10.59 12.14 12.58
N LEU A 149 -10.18 12.91 11.59
CA LEU A 149 -10.49 14.33 11.52
C LEU A 149 -11.95 14.62 11.13
N PHE A 150 -12.65 13.65 10.55
CA PHE A 150 -14.02 13.83 10.09
C PHE A 150 -14.98 12.69 10.51
N SER A 151 -14.53 11.71 11.25
CA SER A 151 -15.36 10.58 11.67
C SER A 151 -15.00 10.08 13.07
N GLU A 152 -16.04 9.79 13.85
CA GLU A 152 -15.92 9.14 15.16
C GLU A 152 -16.19 7.63 15.07
N ALA A 153 -16.44 7.10 13.86
CA ALA A 153 -16.67 5.69 13.65
C ALA A 153 -15.49 4.85 14.16
N ARG A 154 -15.81 3.66 14.66
CA ARG A 154 -14.77 2.73 15.12
C ARG A 154 -13.89 2.32 13.95
N LEU A 155 -12.58 2.49 14.13
CA LEU A 155 -11.61 2.02 13.14
C LEU A 155 -11.60 0.50 13.08
N PRO A 156 -11.34 -0.07 11.87
CA PRO A 156 -11.06 -1.49 11.74
C PRO A 156 -9.96 -1.89 12.73
N GLY A 157 -10.12 -3.03 13.38
CA GLY A 157 -9.23 -3.46 14.46
C GLY A 157 -7.75 -3.44 14.07
N LEU A 158 -7.00 -2.71 14.83
CA LEU A 158 -5.53 -2.73 14.81
C LEU A 158 -5.04 -3.82 15.74
#